data_32ac37e27a48c3246d1ccc2ba331e328
#
_entry.id   32ac37e27a48c3246d1ccc2ba331e328
#
_cell.length_a   1.000
_cell.length_b   1.000
_cell.length_c   1.000
_cell.angle_alpha   90.00
_cell.angle_beta   90.00
_cell.angle_gamma   90.00
#
_symmetry.space_group_name_H-M   'P 1'
#
loop_
_entity.id
_entity.type
_entity.pdbx_description
1 polymer ?
#
loop_
_entity_poly.entity_id
_entity_poly.type
_entity_poly.pdbx_seq_one_letter_code
_entity_poly.pdbx_strand_id
1 'polypeptide(L)'
;NTSGQDNIAIGYAAYDNADAEGNNLAIGTDALGGAVAGGEFNVAVGNYSLDALTSGDFNTAVGYISGSAITTGSNNTGVGNQSIENLTTGSDNTAGGSGGLNALTEGSSNTAFGRAALGAVTTASNNTALGNHAGLGITTGADNIAIGYQAIDAADTEDNNLAIGKAALGGAVAGGEFNVAIGNNTLDALTSGDNNVVIGYEAGGALTTSG
;
A
#
# COMPACT_ATOMS: atom_id res chain seq x y z
N ASN A 1 -18.34 18.85 15.92
CA ASN A 1 -17.15 19.66 16.24
C ASN A 1 -17.53 20.76 17.22
N THR A 2 -16.94 20.76 18.40
CA THR A 2 -17.26 21.71 19.48
C THR A 2 -16.30 22.91 19.58
N SER A 3 -15.03 22.73 19.22
CA SER A 3 -13.99 23.76 19.31
C SER A 3 -12.92 23.73 18.22
N GLY A 4 -12.92 22.74 17.33
CA GLY A 4 -11.96 22.62 16.23
C GLY A 4 -12.05 23.77 15.22
N GLN A 5 -10.92 24.24 14.72
CA GLN A 5 -10.81 25.38 13.80
C GLN A 5 -10.35 24.91 12.41
N ASP A 6 -10.66 25.72 11.40
CA ASP A 6 -10.19 25.53 10.02
C ASP A 6 -10.56 24.16 9.38
N ASN A 7 -11.71 23.62 9.78
CA ASN A 7 -12.23 22.38 9.22
C ASN A 7 -13.22 22.64 8.08
N ILE A 8 -13.22 21.80 7.07
CA ILE A 8 -14.21 21.79 5.99
C ILE A 8 -14.92 20.44 5.99
N ALA A 9 -16.26 20.42 6.14
CA ALA A 9 -17.08 19.23 6.08
C ALA A 9 -18.23 19.42 5.08
N ILE A 10 -18.31 18.56 4.08
CA ILE A 10 -19.34 18.59 3.03
C ILE A 10 -19.87 17.17 2.80
N GLY A 11 -21.07 16.89 3.21
CA GLY A 11 -21.72 15.59 3.02
C GLY A 11 -22.56 15.18 4.24
N TYR A 12 -23.34 14.09 4.07
CA TYR A 12 -24.08 13.51 5.17
C TYR A 12 -23.11 12.88 6.17
N ALA A 13 -23.22 13.24 7.46
CA ALA A 13 -22.36 12.77 8.54
C ALA A 13 -20.83 12.97 8.28
N ALA A 14 -20.44 13.90 7.39
CA ALA A 14 -19.05 14.25 7.22
C ALA A 14 -18.52 14.97 8.45
N TYR A 15 -17.47 14.42 9.10
CA TYR A 15 -16.81 14.98 10.26
C TYR A 15 -17.76 15.28 11.45
N ASP A 16 -18.77 14.43 11.65
CA ASP A 16 -19.85 14.70 12.63
C ASP A 16 -19.52 14.33 14.07
N ASN A 17 -18.56 13.45 14.31
CA ASN A 17 -18.11 13.00 15.63
C ASN A 17 -16.81 13.66 16.13
N ALA A 18 -16.32 14.68 15.43
CA ALA A 18 -15.10 15.39 15.82
C ALA A 18 -15.33 16.33 17.01
N ASP A 19 -14.37 16.44 17.91
CA ASP A 19 -14.47 17.26 19.13
C ASP A 19 -13.69 18.58 19.01
N ALA A 20 -12.37 18.56 19.10
CA ALA A 20 -11.56 19.78 19.18
C ALA A 20 -10.51 19.92 18.04
N GLU A 21 -10.40 18.92 17.19
CA GLU A 21 -9.37 18.81 16.16
C GLU A 21 -9.57 19.82 15.02
N GLY A 22 -8.47 20.33 14.50
CA GLY A 22 -8.48 21.36 13.45
C GLY A 22 -7.79 20.93 12.16
N ASN A 23 -7.95 21.79 11.13
CA ASN A 23 -7.27 21.66 9.85
C ASN A 23 -7.62 20.38 9.05
N ASN A 24 -8.81 19.83 9.22
CA ASN A 24 -9.26 18.65 8.50
C ASN A 24 -10.22 19.00 7.35
N LEU A 25 -10.11 18.27 6.24
CA LEU A 25 -11.01 18.35 5.10
C LEU A 25 -11.78 17.04 4.95
N ALA A 26 -13.10 17.08 5.05
CA ALA A 26 -13.98 15.93 4.84
C ALA A 26 -15.04 16.23 3.78
N ILE A 27 -15.02 15.49 2.67
CA ILE A 27 -16.01 15.62 1.58
C ILE A 27 -16.55 14.25 1.19
N GLY A 28 -17.81 13.98 1.47
CA GLY A 28 -18.49 12.71 1.16
C GLY A 28 -19.37 12.25 2.33
N THR A 29 -20.21 11.25 2.09
CA THR A 29 -20.97 10.58 3.16
C THR A 29 -20.01 9.87 4.10
N ASP A 30 -20.13 10.10 5.40
CA ASP A 30 -19.29 9.53 6.47
C ASP A 30 -17.76 9.71 6.20
N ALA A 31 -17.36 10.76 5.46
CA ALA A 31 -15.95 11.12 5.35
C ALA A 31 -15.46 11.68 6.70
N LEU A 32 -14.37 11.06 7.27
CA LEU A 32 -13.94 11.34 8.64
C LEU A 32 -15.12 11.23 9.65
N GLY A 33 -16.03 10.26 9.43
CA GLY A 33 -17.23 10.07 10.27
C GLY A 33 -16.96 9.42 11.63
N GLY A 34 -15.76 8.87 11.84
CA GLY A 34 -15.34 8.26 13.10
C GLY A 34 -15.18 9.27 14.24
N ALA A 35 -15.02 8.75 15.45
CA ALA A 35 -14.75 9.57 16.63
C ALA A 35 -13.31 10.09 16.60
N VAL A 36 -13.06 11.14 15.83
CA VAL A 36 -11.75 11.78 15.74
C VAL A 36 -11.43 12.46 17.06
N ALA A 37 -10.50 11.91 17.80
CA ALA A 37 -10.07 12.41 19.11
C ALA A 37 -8.55 12.68 19.08
N GLY A 38 -8.13 13.75 18.40
CA GLY A 38 -6.74 14.18 18.28
C GLY A 38 -6.15 14.18 16.87
N GLY A 39 -6.86 13.70 15.84
CA GLY A 39 -6.36 13.69 14.46
C GLY A 39 -6.46 15.04 13.75
N GLU A 40 -5.34 15.58 13.28
CA GLU A 40 -5.26 16.87 12.60
C GLU A 40 -4.63 16.76 11.21
N PHE A 41 -4.87 17.78 10.37
CA PHE A 41 -4.31 17.89 9.03
C PHE A 41 -4.65 16.72 8.10
N ASN A 42 -5.84 16.12 8.25
CA ASN A 42 -6.27 15.02 7.41
C ASN A 42 -7.14 15.49 6.26
N VAL A 43 -7.00 14.84 5.10
CA VAL A 43 -7.80 15.08 3.90
C VAL A 43 -8.56 13.79 3.56
N ALA A 44 -9.89 13.83 3.66
CA ALA A 44 -10.81 12.75 3.32
C ALA A 44 -11.77 13.21 2.22
N VAL A 45 -11.61 12.71 1.01
CA VAL A 45 -12.48 13.03 -0.12
C VAL A 45 -13.03 11.75 -0.75
N GLY A 46 -14.29 11.46 -0.48
CA GLY A 46 -14.98 10.25 -0.91
C GLY A 46 -15.85 9.68 0.20
N ASN A 47 -16.90 8.94 -0.17
CA ASN A 47 -17.74 8.31 0.84
C ASN A 47 -16.93 7.27 1.63
N TYR A 48 -17.05 7.30 2.96
CA TYR A 48 -16.37 6.43 3.92
C TYR A 48 -14.81 6.55 3.85
N SER A 49 -14.26 7.66 3.38
CA SER A 49 -12.82 7.89 3.44
C SER A 49 -12.40 8.30 4.86
N LEU A 50 -11.34 7.69 5.41
CA LEU A 50 -10.86 7.86 6.79
C LEU A 50 -11.98 7.73 7.85
N ASP A 51 -12.95 6.86 7.59
CA ASP A 51 -14.16 6.71 8.41
C ASP A 51 -13.88 6.27 9.85
N ALA A 52 -12.86 5.44 10.09
CA ALA A 52 -12.50 4.96 11.43
C ALA A 52 -11.41 5.80 12.13
N LEU A 53 -10.98 6.94 11.57
CA LEU A 53 -9.85 7.70 12.11
C LEU A 53 -10.14 8.17 13.55
N THR A 54 -9.18 7.96 14.45
CA THR A 54 -9.28 8.42 15.85
C THR A 54 -8.23 9.49 16.18
N SER A 55 -6.93 9.23 15.95
CA SER A 55 -5.86 10.14 16.33
C SER A 55 -4.69 10.22 15.34
N GLY A 56 -4.83 9.66 14.14
CA GLY A 56 -3.80 9.77 13.11
C GLY A 56 -3.78 11.16 12.47
N ASP A 57 -2.58 11.68 12.20
CA ASP A 57 -2.36 12.98 11.58
C ASP A 57 -1.84 12.86 10.16
N PHE A 58 -2.02 13.94 9.37
CA PHE A 58 -1.43 14.09 8.04
C PHE A 58 -1.79 12.98 7.05
N ASN A 59 -2.96 12.35 7.19
CA ASN A 59 -3.42 11.36 6.23
C ASN A 59 -4.16 12.02 5.07
N THR A 60 -3.92 11.55 3.84
CA THR A 60 -4.66 11.96 2.66
C THR A 60 -5.34 10.74 2.05
N ALA A 61 -6.66 10.70 2.05
CA ALA A 61 -7.46 9.64 1.45
C ALA A 61 -8.46 10.22 0.44
N VAL A 62 -8.26 9.87 -0.82
CA VAL A 62 -9.12 10.33 -1.93
C VAL A 62 -9.69 9.12 -2.68
N GLY A 63 -10.96 8.86 -2.52
CA GLY A 63 -11.65 7.74 -3.15
C GLY A 63 -12.69 7.10 -2.23
N TYR A 64 -13.57 6.27 -2.82
CA TYR A 64 -14.54 5.49 -2.06
C TYR A 64 -13.83 4.47 -1.16
N ILE A 65 -14.11 4.51 0.15
CA ILE A 65 -13.53 3.62 1.18
C ILE A 65 -11.98 3.71 1.23
N SER A 66 -11.37 4.81 0.79
CA SER A 66 -9.92 4.99 0.90
C SER A 66 -9.53 5.22 2.36
N GLY A 67 -8.61 4.41 2.89
CA GLY A 67 -8.12 4.51 4.26
C GLY A 67 -9.19 4.35 5.35
N SER A 68 -10.31 3.67 5.04
CA SER A 68 -11.48 3.63 5.92
C SER A 68 -11.23 2.98 7.29
N ALA A 69 -10.24 2.09 7.40
CA ALA A 69 -9.89 1.44 8.66
C ALA A 69 -8.78 2.13 9.46
N ILE A 70 -8.17 3.22 8.94
CA ILE A 70 -7.10 3.92 9.67
C ILE A 70 -7.63 4.46 10.98
N THR A 71 -6.96 4.11 12.07
CA THR A 71 -7.29 4.59 13.42
C THR A 71 -6.25 5.57 13.96
N THR A 72 -5.01 5.13 14.11
CA THR A 72 -3.90 5.90 14.70
C THR A 72 -2.73 6.09 13.75
N GLY A 73 -2.73 5.44 12.57
CA GLY A 73 -1.70 5.60 11.56
C GLY A 73 -1.61 7.03 11.03
N SER A 74 -0.41 7.54 10.80
CA SER A 74 -0.14 8.91 10.35
C SER A 74 0.66 8.95 9.05
N ASN A 75 0.62 10.10 8.35
CA ASN A 75 1.37 10.33 7.13
C ASN A 75 1.04 9.35 5.97
N ASN A 76 -0.15 8.79 5.95
CA ASN A 76 -0.52 7.89 4.87
C ASN A 76 -1.20 8.63 3.72
N THR A 77 -0.91 8.24 2.50
CA THR A 77 -1.56 8.76 1.29
C THR A 77 -2.22 7.62 0.52
N GLY A 78 -3.53 7.65 0.42
CA GLY A 78 -4.33 6.71 -0.37
C GLY A 78 -5.15 7.44 -1.43
N VAL A 79 -4.87 7.22 -2.72
CA VAL A 79 -5.62 7.80 -3.83
C VAL A 79 -6.17 6.70 -4.74
N GLY A 80 -7.45 6.46 -4.67
CA GLY A 80 -8.14 5.44 -5.45
C GLY A 80 -9.24 4.74 -4.67
N ASN A 81 -10.14 4.05 -5.37
CA ASN A 81 -11.14 3.20 -4.73
C ASN A 81 -10.46 2.11 -3.90
N GLN A 82 -10.82 1.97 -2.62
CA GLN A 82 -10.28 0.96 -1.70
C GLN A 82 -8.74 0.98 -1.59
N SER A 83 -8.11 2.13 -1.80
CA SER A 83 -6.68 2.29 -1.55
C SER A 83 -6.43 2.34 -0.04
N ILE A 84 -5.44 1.59 0.47
CA ILE A 84 -5.12 1.47 1.91
C ILE A 84 -6.35 1.18 2.82
N GLU A 85 -7.34 0.46 2.30
CA GLU A 85 -8.64 0.28 2.94
C GLU A 85 -8.55 -0.32 4.35
N ASN A 86 -7.73 -1.38 4.53
CA ASN A 86 -7.64 -2.13 5.79
C ASN A 86 -6.50 -1.65 6.72
N LEU A 87 -5.77 -0.61 6.35
CA LEU A 87 -4.69 -0.06 7.17
C LEU A 87 -5.25 0.46 8.49
N THR A 88 -4.66 0.07 9.62
CA THR A 88 -5.12 0.48 10.96
C THR A 88 -4.13 1.42 11.66
N THR A 89 -2.92 0.96 11.90
CA THR A 89 -1.90 1.68 12.70
C THR A 89 -0.62 1.98 11.94
N GLY A 90 -0.42 1.40 10.74
CA GLY A 90 0.75 1.66 9.91
C GLY A 90 0.85 3.12 9.46
N SER A 91 2.07 3.61 9.30
CA SER A 91 2.36 5.01 8.95
C SER A 91 3.27 5.11 7.73
N ASP A 92 3.34 6.31 7.14
CA ASP A 92 4.23 6.61 6.03
C ASP A 92 3.99 5.78 4.76
N ASN A 93 2.78 5.26 4.56
CA ASN A 93 2.44 4.50 3.37
C ASN A 93 1.87 5.40 2.26
N THR A 94 2.25 5.12 1.02
CA THR A 94 1.71 5.83 -0.15
C THR A 94 1.14 4.84 -1.16
N ALA A 95 -0.14 4.98 -1.49
CA ALA A 95 -0.81 4.16 -2.49
C ALA A 95 -1.57 4.99 -3.51
N GLY A 96 -1.34 4.73 -4.79
CA GLY A 96 -2.06 5.32 -5.92
C GLY A 96 -2.66 4.24 -6.82
N GLY A 97 -3.98 4.25 -6.98
CA GLY A 97 -4.70 3.26 -7.78
C GLY A 97 -5.72 2.45 -6.97
N SER A 98 -6.67 1.84 -7.68
CA SER A 98 -7.70 1.01 -7.03
C SER A 98 -7.09 -0.22 -6.37
N GLY A 99 -7.35 -0.42 -5.08
CA GLY A 99 -6.87 -1.57 -4.30
C GLY A 99 -5.36 -1.59 -4.05
N GLY A 100 -4.65 -0.48 -4.22
CA GLY A 100 -3.25 -0.38 -3.80
C GLY A 100 -3.12 -0.50 -2.28
N LEU A 101 -2.22 -1.38 -1.79
CA LEU A 101 -2.05 -1.69 -0.36
C LEU A 101 -3.37 -2.06 0.36
N ASN A 102 -4.31 -2.66 -0.37
CA ASN A 102 -5.65 -2.92 0.16
C ASN A 102 -5.66 -3.82 1.41
N ALA A 103 -4.82 -4.86 1.46
CA ALA A 103 -4.77 -5.80 2.57
C ALA A 103 -3.87 -5.34 3.74
N LEU A 104 -3.13 -4.24 3.59
CA LEU A 104 -2.18 -3.77 4.61
C LEU A 104 -2.90 -3.36 5.89
N THR A 105 -2.43 -3.85 7.04
CA THR A 105 -3.01 -3.55 8.36
C THR A 105 -2.09 -2.72 9.24
N GLU A 106 -0.83 -3.10 9.42
CA GLU A 106 0.09 -2.49 10.38
C GLU A 106 1.43 -2.06 9.76
N GLY A 107 1.76 -2.53 8.54
CA GLY A 107 3.03 -2.22 7.87
C GLY A 107 3.20 -0.74 7.57
N SER A 108 4.43 -0.28 7.50
CA SER A 108 4.79 1.12 7.31
C SER A 108 5.77 1.31 6.17
N SER A 109 5.86 2.55 5.65
CA SER A 109 6.85 2.93 4.63
C SER A 109 6.73 2.15 3.31
N ASN A 110 5.52 1.69 2.95
CA ASN A 110 5.29 1.05 1.67
C ASN A 110 4.85 2.07 0.61
N THR A 111 5.33 1.89 -0.62
CA THR A 111 4.95 2.72 -1.78
C THR A 111 4.36 1.85 -2.88
N ALA A 112 3.11 2.10 -3.25
CA ALA A 112 2.37 1.32 -4.25
C ALA A 112 1.67 2.22 -5.27
N PHE A 113 2.06 2.17 -6.53
CA PHE A 113 1.38 2.86 -7.62
C PHE A 113 0.94 1.88 -8.71
N GLY A 114 -0.35 1.73 -8.87
CA GLY A 114 -0.99 0.83 -9.83
C GLY A 114 -2.17 0.10 -9.24
N ARG A 115 -3.04 -0.45 -10.09
CA ARG A 115 -4.16 -1.28 -9.62
C ARG A 115 -3.62 -2.49 -8.87
N ALA A 116 -4.06 -2.69 -7.63
CA ALA A 116 -3.65 -3.80 -6.76
C ALA A 116 -2.12 -3.95 -6.59
N ALA A 117 -1.35 -2.86 -6.72
CA ALA A 117 0.07 -2.87 -6.37
C ALA A 117 0.20 -3.12 -4.86
N LEU A 118 1.04 -4.09 -4.45
CA LEU A 118 1.16 -4.58 -3.06
C LEU A 118 -0.18 -4.94 -2.42
N GLY A 119 -1.15 -5.41 -3.23
CA GLY A 119 -2.53 -5.60 -2.77
C GLY A 119 -2.72 -6.72 -1.73
N ALA A 120 -1.78 -7.65 -1.60
CA ALA A 120 -1.82 -8.74 -0.62
C ALA A 120 -0.91 -8.51 0.61
N VAL A 121 -0.10 -7.45 0.62
CA VAL A 121 0.77 -7.13 1.77
C VAL A 121 -0.08 -6.88 3.01
N THR A 122 0.24 -7.56 4.12
CA THR A 122 -0.53 -7.47 5.38
C THR A 122 0.18 -6.67 6.47
N THR A 123 1.40 -7.05 6.84
CA THR A 123 2.16 -6.43 7.94
C THR A 123 3.56 -5.98 7.53
N ALA A 124 3.98 -6.27 6.31
CA ALA A 124 5.30 -5.93 5.81
C ALA A 124 5.52 -4.42 5.63
N SER A 125 6.78 -4.02 5.67
CA SER A 125 7.21 -2.63 5.55
C SER A 125 8.28 -2.46 4.46
N ASN A 126 8.49 -1.20 4.04
CA ASN A 126 9.57 -0.79 3.13
C ASN A 126 9.46 -1.38 1.70
N ASN A 127 8.31 -1.84 1.28
CA ASN A 127 8.16 -2.35 -0.09
C ASN A 127 7.83 -1.20 -1.07
N THR A 128 8.38 -1.28 -2.27
CA THR A 128 8.08 -0.34 -3.36
C THR A 128 7.54 -1.10 -4.56
N ALA A 129 6.34 -0.76 -5.03
CA ALA A 129 5.75 -1.33 -6.23
C ALA A 129 5.20 -0.27 -7.18
N LEU A 130 5.54 -0.41 -8.46
CA LEU A 130 5.08 0.46 -9.53
C LEU A 130 4.62 -0.37 -10.72
N GLY A 131 3.33 -0.42 -10.96
CA GLY A 131 2.70 -1.17 -12.04
C GLY A 131 1.43 -1.90 -11.60
N ASN A 132 0.58 -2.25 -12.56
CA ASN A 132 -0.61 -3.06 -12.29
C ASN A 132 -0.16 -4.44 -11.78
N HIS A 133 -0.66 -4.86 -10.61
CA HIS A 133 -0.30 -6.09 -9.90
C HIS A 133 1.20 -6.22 -9.56
N ALA A 134 1.97 -5.13 -9.52
CA ALA A 134 3.35 -5.18 -9.04
C ALA A 134 3.38 -5.52 -7.55
N GLY A 135 4.17 -6.51 -7.16
CA GLY A 135 4.26 -6.99 -5.79
C GLY A 135 2.97 -7.61 -5.23
N LEU A 136 2.03 -8.03 -6.11
CA LEU A 136 0.72 -8.53 -5.65
C LEU A 136 0.84 -9.75 -4.75
N GLY A 137 1.80 -10.64 -5.00
CA GLY A 137 2.00 -11.86 -4.21
C GLY A 137 2.72 -11.65 -2.88
N ILE A 138 3.34 -10.50 -2.64
CA ILE A 138 4.03 -10.22 -1.38
C ILE A 138 2.99 -10.11 -0.25
N THR A 139 3.15 -10.90 0.81
CA THR A 139 2.26 -10.88 1.98
C THR A 139 2.93 -10.32 3.23
N THR A 140 4.06 -10.90 3.65
CA THR A 140 4.84 -10.50 4.82
C THR A 140 6.30 -10.16 4.50
N GLY A 141 6.75 -10.34 3.24
CA GLY A 141 8.09 -9.98 2.80
C GLY A 141 8.31 -8.45 2.83
N ALA A 142 9.47 -8.03 3.30
CA ALA A 142 9.86 -6.63 3.46
C ALA A 142 11.01 -6.24 2.50
N ASP A 143 11.23 -4.94 2.34
CA ASP A 143 12.36 -4.40 1.60
C ASP A 143 12.43 -4.85 0.10
N ASN A 144 11.29 -5.17 -0.50
CA ASN A 144 11.22 -5.57 -1.91
C ASN A 144 10.93 -4.39 -2.84
N ILE A 145 11.49 -4.43 -4.05
CA ILE A 145 11.20 -3.48 -5.12
C ILE A 145 10.63 -4.22 -6.34
N ALA A 146 9.38 -3.93 -6.69
CA ALA A 146 8.67 -4.52 -7.82
C ALA A 146 8.24 -3.45 -8.83
N ILE A 147 8.88 -3.35 -9.99
CA ILE A 147 8.57 -2.35 -11.02
C ILE A 147 8.21 -3.05 -12.33
N GLY A 148 6.97 -2.94 -12.75
CA GLY A 148 6.44 -3.55 -13.96
C GLY A 148 5.14 -4.32 -13.73
N TYR A 149 4.42 -4.59 -14.81
CA TYR A 149 3.21 -5.43 -14.75
C TYR A 149 3.57 -6.81 -14.21
N GLN A 150 2.96 -7.23 -13.08
CA GLN A 150 3.20 -8.52 -12.43
C GLN A 150 4.68 -8.80 -12.07
N ALA A 151 5.48 -7.80 -11.77
CA ALA A 151 6.79 -8.02 -11.14
C ALA A 151 6.55 -8.51 -9.70
N ILE A 152 7.21 -9.56 -9.25
CA ILE A 152 7.02 -10.24 -7.94
C ILE A 152 5.53 -10.50 -7.66
N ASP A 153 4.82 -11.17 -8.57
CA ASP A 153 3.38 -11.39 -8.39
C ASP A 153 3.03 -12.72 -7.70
N ALA A 154 4.01 -13.58 -7.48
CA ALA A 154 3.85 -14.87 -6.81
C ALA A 154 4.78 -15.10 -5.60
N ALA A 155 5.59 -14.11 -5.22
CA ALA A 155 6.39 -14.15 -4.00
C ALA A 155 5.49 -13.99 -2.77
N ASP A 156 5.79 -14.63 -1.67
CA ASP A 156 4.93 -14.64 -0.48
C ASP A 156 5.59 -13.98 0.75
N THR A 157 6.71 -14.48 1.23
CA THR A 157 7.34 -14.06 2.50
C THR A 157 8.76 -13.51 2.36
N GLU A 158 9.30 -13.52 1.16
CA GLU A 158 10.71 -13.25 0.87
C GLU A 158 11.05 -11.76 0.92
N ASP A 159 12.25 -11.47 1.42
CA ASP A 159 12.76 -10.13 1.63
C ASP A 159 13.84 -9.73 0.60
N ASN A 160 14.06 -8.41 0.47
CA ASN A 160 15.22 -7.85 -0.22
C ASN A 160 15.36 -8.22 -1.71
N ASN A 161 14.26 -8.44 -2.40
CA ASN A 161 14.28 -8.73 -3.83
C ASN A 161 14.06 -7.47 -4.69
N LEU A 162 14.81 -7.34 -5.78
CA LEU A 162 14.62 -6.31 -6.79
C LEU A 162 14.17 -6.92 -8.11
N ALA A 163 12.97 -6.59 -8.55
CA ALA A 163 12.43 -6.99 -9.84
C ALA A 163 12.01 -5.79 -10.69
N ILE A 164 12.60 -5.63 -11.86
CA ILE A 164 12.26 -4.57 -12.82
C ILE A 164 11.97 -5.18 -14.19
N GLY A 165 10.74 -5.10 -14.63
CA GLY A 165 10.25 -5.63 -15.89
C GLY A 165 8.93 -6.37 -15.74
N LYS A 166 8.22 -6.59 -16.87
CA LYS A 166 6.99 -7.39 -16.86
C LYS A 166 7.33 -8.81 -16.39
N ALA A 167 6.63 -9.31 -15.38
CA ALA A 167 6.79 -10.64 -14.80
C ALA A 167 8.25 -10.98 -14.40
N ALA A 168 9.06 -9.99 -14.06
CA ALA A 168 10.37 -10.23 -13.44
C ALA A 168 10.15 -10.81 -12.03
N LEU A 169 10.84 -11.91 -11.68
CA LEU A 169 10.56 -12.71 -10.48
C LEU A 169 9.07 -13.06 -10.34
N GLY A 170 8.39 -13.33 -11.47
CA GLY A 170 6.97 -13.66 -11.47
C GLY A 170 6.64 -15.11 -11.11
N GLY A 171 7.65 -15.96 -10.94
CA GLY A 171 7.51 -17.33 -10.46
C GLY A 171 7.19 -17.39 -8.97
N ALA A 172 6.75 -18.57 -8.50
CA ALA A 172 6.53 -18.80 -7.06
C ALA A 172 7.88 -18.88 -6.34
N VAL A 173 8.39 -17.73 -5.89
CA VAL A 173 9.65 -17.63 -5.14
C VAL A 173 9.36 -17.97 -3.68
N ALA A 174 9.42 -19.24 -3.33
CA ALA A 174 9.22 -19.70 -1.96
C ALA A 174 10.58 -19.88 -1.28
N GLY A 175 11.12 -18.83 -0.66
CA GLY A 175 12.39 -18.82 0.06
C GLY A 175 13.59 -18.23 -0.68
N GLY A 176 13.38 -17.46 -1.77
CA GLY A 176 14.46 -16.78 -2.49
C GLY A 176 14.63 -15.32 -2.08
N GLU A 177 15.76 -14.96 -1.48
CA GLU A 177 16.06 -13.62 -0.98
C GLU A 177 17.26 -12.99 -1.71
N PHE A 178 17.37 -11.66 -1.63
CA PHE A 178 18.50 -10.91 -2.19
C PHE A 178 18.69 -11.10 -3.70
N ASN A 179 17.63 -11.32 -4.46
CA ASN A 179 17.73 -11.50 -5.89
C ASN A 179 17.54 -10.18 -6.65
N VAL A 180 18.28 -9.99 -7.72
CA VAL A 180 18.16 -8.89 -8.66
C VAL A 180 17.76 -9.44 -10.04
N ALA A 181 16.54 -9.13 -10.47
CA ALA A 181 15.98 -9.51 -11.77
C ALA A 181 15.60 -8.26 -12.58
N ILE A 182 16.33 -7.97 -13.64
CA ILE A 182 16.06 -6.79 -14.49
C ILE A 182 15.84 -7.23 -15.94
N GLY A 183 14.63 -7.06 -16.42
CA GLY A 183 14.18 -7.48 -17.77
C GLY A 183 12.84 -8.19 -17.73
N ASN A 184 12.09 -8.18 -18.83
CA ASN A 184 10.81 -8.89 -18.87
C ASN A 184 11.04 -10.42 -18.78
N ASN A 185 10.24 -11.09 -17.97
CA ASN A 185 10.30 -12.54 -17.70
C ASN A 185 11.71 -12.99 -17.23
N THR A 186 12.43 -12.14 -16.51
CA THR A 186 13.73 -12.48 -15.91
C THR A 186 13.51 -13.24 -14.62
N LEU A 187 14.19 -14.39 -14.43
CA LEU A 187 14.04 -15.26 -13.26
C LEU A 187 12.57 -15.66 -12.97
N ASP A 188 11.76 -15.82 -14.00
CA ASP A 188 10.33 -16.10 -13.87
C ASP A 188 10.01 -17.55 -13.43
N ALA A 189 11.01 -18.45 -13.40
CA ALA A 189 10.89 -19.81 -12.87
C ALA A 189 11.60 -20.00 -11.51
N LEU A 190 12.20 -18.96 -10.93
CA LEU A 190 12.93 -19.08 -9.65
C LEU A 190 11.97 -19.46 -8.53
N THR A 191 12.33 -20.48 -7.74
CA THR A 191 11.51 -20.96 -6.60
C THR A 191 12.18 -20.81 -5.24
N SER A 192 13.52 -20.93 -5.14
CA SER A 192 14.21 -20.92 -3.84
C SER A 192 15.70 -20.51 -3.89
N GLY A 193 16.16 -19.85 -4.94
CA GLY A 193 17.55 -19.40 -5.03
C GLY A 193 17.78 -18.01 -4.45
N ASP A 194 18.88 -17.80 -3.74
CA ASP A 194 19.28 -16.54 -3.15
C ASP A 194 20.44 -15.88 -3.90
N ASN A 195 20.60 -14.57 -3.70
CA ASN A 195 21.76 -13.80 -4.15
C ASN A 195 22.02 -13.86 -5.67
N ASN A 196 21.01 -14.12 -6.48
CA ASN A 196 21.15 -14.13 -7.91
C ASN A 196 21.09 -12.71 -8.49
N VAL A 197 21.99 -12.38 -9.40
CA VAL A 197 21.95 -11.15 -10.20
C VAL A 197 21.80 -11.50 -11.67
N VAL A 198 20.61 -11.28 -12.22
CA VAL A 198 20.27 -11.64 -13.61
C VAL A 198 19.67 -10.45 -14.35
N ILE A 199 20.23 -10.11 -15.50
CA ILE A 199 19.80 -8.96 -16.31
C ILE A 199 19.60 -9.41 -17.75
N GLY A 200 18.44 -9.12 -18.32
CA GLY A 200 18.12 -9.39 -19.73
C GLY A 200 16.73 -9.97 -19.92
N TYR A 201 16.20 -9.87 -21.13
CA TYR A 201 14.93 -10.46 -21.53
C TYR A 201 15.00 -12.00 -21.40
N GLU A 202 14.05 -12.60 -20.68
CA GLU A 202 13.98 -14.05 -20.40
C GLU A 202 15.28 -14.66 -19.81
N ALA A 203 16.18 -13.81 -19.28
CA ALA A 203 17.40 -14.30 -18.67
C ALA A 203 17.09 -15.09 -17.40
N GLY A 204 17.74 -16.25 -17.22
CA GLY A 204 17.52 -17.12 -16.06
C GLY A 204 16.15 -17.80 -16.02
N GLY A 205 15.36 -17.81 -17.10
CA GLY A 205 13.99 -18.36 -17.12
C GLY A 205 13.87 -19.87 -16.87
N ALA A 206 14.98 -20.60 -16.83
CA ALA A 206 15.02 -22.02 -16.43
C ALA A 206 15.68 -22.22 -15.04
N LEU A 207 16.08 -21.15 -14.39
CA LEU A 207 16.74 -21.19 -13.08
C LEU A 207 15.69 -21.36 -11.97
N THR A 208 15.76 -22.44 -11.22
CA THR A 208 14.78 -22.75 -10.18
C THR A 208 15.34 -22.65 -8.75
N THR A 209 16.60 -23.01 -8.52
CA THR A 209 17.16 -23.24 -7.18
C THR A 209 18.66 -22.91 -7.09
N SER A 210 19.17 -21.83 -7.60
CA SER A 210 20.59 -21.49 -7.46
C SER A 210 20.79 -20.27 -6.56
N GLY A 211 21.92 -20.22 -5.91
CA GLY A 211 22.46 -19.13 -5.13
C GLY A 211 23.97 -19.16 -5.21
#